data_77d9c6c6e850728ffb18af78fbbcc9b4
#
_entry.id   77d9c6c6e850728ffb18af78fbbcc9b4
#
_cell.length_a   1.000
_cell.length_b   1.000
_cell.length_c   1.000
_cell.angle_alpha   90.00
_cell.angle_beta   90.00
_cell.angle_gamma   90.00
#
_symmetry.space_group_name_H-M   'P 1'
#
loop_
_entity.id
_entity.type
_entity.pdbx_description
1 polymer ?
#
loop_
_entity_poly.entity_id
_entity_poly.type
_entity_poly.pdbx_seq_one_letter_code
_entity_poly.pdbx_strand_id
1 'polypeptide(L)'
;IRTPRRAAARVDPTNCNGCGRCFEDCPYAAITMVRSADGELAVVDTNACASCGICAGACPSATPFRRIDVLASGIDLPFDPVDAVRRRLESALAARPGAVIAFGCTHGADLRKVDAPDVATIPLECTGQLPPAFVDYALRHGARGVAVVGCPEGGCEFRLGDQWTDERLAAVREPHLRASVPRERVVRIGAGAGDEARVADAITRALGHLVPVVRHGR
;
A
#
# COMPACT_ATOMS: atom_id res chain seq x y z
N ILE A 1 21.06 9.07 -20.07
CA ILE A 1 20.50 7.71 -20.22
C ILE A 1 19.10 7.77 -19.63
N ARG A 2 18.04 7.69 -20.46
CA ARG A 2 16.66 7.63 -19.96
C ARG A 2 16.47 6.26 -19.35
N THR A 3 16.17 6.19 -18.04
CA THR A 3 15.67 4.96 -17.41
C THR A 3 14.43 4.51 -18.20
N PRO A 4 14.33 3.21 -18.60
CA PRO A 4 13.16 2.75 -19.31
C PRO A 4 11.92 3.05 -18.48
N ARG A 5 10.91 3.67 -19.09
CA ARG A 5 9.64 3.98 -18.43
C ARG A 5 8.99 2.66 -17.99
N ARG A 6 8.63 2.54 -16.71
CA ARG A 6 7.85 1.42 -16.23
C ARG A 6 6.48 1.38 -16.89
N ALA A 7 5.88 0.22 -16.99
CA ALA A 7 4.55 0.07 -17.59
C ALA A 7 3.52 0.91 -16.83
N ALA A 8 2.68 1.64 -17.56
CA ALA A 8 1.57 2.40 -17.00
C ALA A 8 0.57 1.50 -16.28
N ALA A 9 -0.18 2.04 -15.33
CA ALA A 9 -1.30 1.34 -14.71
C ALA A 9 -2.30 0.87 -15.77
N ARG A 10 -2.94 -0.28 -15.49
CA ARG A 10 -3.95 -0.87 -16.38
C ARG A 10 -5.27 -1.00 -15.65
N VAL A 11 -6.34 -0.70 -16.38
CA VAL A 11 -7.71 -0.91 -15.90
C VAL A 11 -8.18 -2.30 -16.32
N ASP A 12 -8.80 -3.01 -15.38
CA ASP A 12 -9.56 -4.21 -15.64
C ASP A 12 -11.03 -3.86 -15.68
N PRO A 13 -11.67 -3.85 -16.85
CA PRO A 13 -13.08 -3.44 -17.00
C PRO A 13 -14.03 -4.33 -16.19
N THR A 14 -13.66 -5.59 -15.95
CA THR A 14 -14.52 -6.56 -15.23
C THR A 14 -14.54 -6.30 -13.72
N ASN A 15 -13.51 -5.63 -13.19
CA ASN A 15 -13.35 -5.29 -11.79
C ASN A 15 -13.48 -3.78 -11.51
N CYS A 16 -13.56 -2.94 -12.54
CA CYS A 16 -13.79 -1.51 -12.42
C CYS A 16 -15.30 -1.23 -12.23
N ASN A 17 -15.66 -0.57 -11.14
CA ASN A 17 -17.04 -0.19 -10.84
C ASN A 17 -17.36 1.29 -11.13
N GLY A 18 -16.49 2.00 -11.84
CA GLY A 18 -16.69 3.39 -12.24
C GLY A 18 -16.70 4.42 -11.09
N CYS A 19 -16.19 4.10 -9.90
CA CYS A 19 -16.31 4.96 -8.71
C CYS A 19 -15.51 6.28 -8.77
N GLY A 20 -14.63 6.49 -9.73
CA GLY A 20 -13.85 7.73 -9.91
C GLY A 20 -12.66 7.94 -8.95
N ARG A 21 -12.50 7.15 -7.88
CA ARG A 21 -11.45 7.38 -6.87
C ARG A 21 -10.03 7.41 -7.46
N CYS A 22 -9.73 6.54 -8.40
CA CYS A 22 -8.43 6.53 -9.07
C CYS A 22 -8.20 7.79 -9.93
N PHE A 23 -9.25 8.37 -10.47
CA PHE A 23 -9.23 9.65 -11.19
C PHE A 23 -8.94 10.80 -10.22
N GLU A 24 -9.66 10.88 -9.10
CA GLU A 24 -9.50 11.95 -8.09
C GLU A 24 -8.11 11.91 -7.43
N ASP A 25 -7.56 10.70 -7.21
CA ASP A 25 -6.30 10.51 -6.51
C ASP A 25 -5.06 10.59 -7.42
N CYS A 26 -5.24 10.68 -8.76
CA CYS A 26 -4.09 10.70 -9.67
C CYS A 26 -3.38 12.07 -9.67
N PRO A 27 -2.16 12.20 -9.11
CA PRO A 27 -1.46 13.49 -9.03
C PRO A 27 -0.89 13.95 -10.38
N TYR A 28 -1.07 13.15 -11.43
CA TYR A 28 -0.57 13.41 -12.79
C TYR A 28 -1.70 13.66 -13.79
N ALA A 29 -2.97 13.66 -13.33
CA ALA A 29 -4.14 13.76 -14.20
C ALA A 29 -4.13 12.74 -15.36
N ALA A 30 -3.52 11.57 -15.13
CA ALA A 30 -3.35 10.52 -16.13
C ALA A 30 -4.57 9.60 -16.27
N ILE A 31 -5.65 9.86 -15.55
CA ILE A 31 -6.85 9.03 -15.57
C ILE A 31 -8.04 9.89 -15.95
N THR A 32 -8.89 9.38 -16.83
CA THR A 32 -10.18 9.98 -17.19
C THR A 32 -11.28 8.97 -16.97
N MET A 33 -12.50 9.45 -16.71
CA MET A 33 -13.69 8.61 -16.64
C MET A 33 -14.46 8.71 -17.96
N VAL A 34 -14.80 7.58 -18.57
CA VAL A 34 -15.54 7.52 -19.81
C VAL A 34 -16.81 6.72 -19.64
N ARG A 35 -17.89 7.10 -20.33
CA ARG A 35 -19.12 6.31 -20.35
C ARG A 35 -18.92 5.07 -21.21
N SER A 36 -19.34 3.91 -20.69
CA SER A 36 -19.45 2.65 -21.39
C SER A 36 -20.89 2.14 -21.36
N ALA A 37 -21.17 1.02 -22.02
CA ALA A 37 -22.50 0.41 -22.00
C ALA A 37 -22.94 0.01 -20.58
N ASP A 38 -21.99 -0.38 -19.73
CA ASP A 38 -22.23 -0.90 -18.38
C ASP A 38 -21.99 0.15 -17.28
N GLY A 39 -21.83 1.43 -17.63
CA GLY A 39 -21.59 2.52 -16.68
C GLY A 39 -20.31 3.32 -16.98
N GLU A 40 -19.69 3.92 -15.96
CA GLU A 40 -18.45 4.63 -16.13
C GLU A 40 -17.24 3.69 -15.98
N LEU A 41 -16.19 3.96 -16.76
CA LEU A 41 -14.94 3.21 -16.74
C LEU A 41 -13.75 4.17 -16.67
N ALA A 42 -12.76 3.84 -15.87
CA ALA A 42 -11.49 4.57 -15.84
C ALA A 42 -10.66 4.23 -17.10
N VAL A 43 -10.02 5.24 -17.68
CA VAL A 43 -9.07 5.09 -18.79
C VAL A 43 -7.77 5.79 -18.43
N VAL A 44 -6.63 5.12 -18.65
CA VAL A 44 -5.31 5.62 -18.33
C VAL A 44 -4.61 6.18 -19.56
N ASP A 45 -4.19 7.44 -19.51
CA ASP A 45 -3.22 7.99 -20.46
C ASP A 45 -1.82 7.45 -20.10
N THR A 46 -1.34 6.53 -20.91
CA THR A 46 -0.03 5.88 -20.71
C THR A 46 1.15 6.83 -20.83
N ASN A 47 0.98 7.99 -21.49
CA ASN A 47 2.02 9.00 -21.63
C ASN A 47 2.14 9.89 -20.39
N ALA A 48 1.02 10.17 -19.73
CA ALA A 48 0.96 10.96 -18.50
C ALA A 48 1.20 10.12 -17.24
N CYS A 49 0.96 8.80 -17.28
CA CYS A 49 1.08 7.92 -16.13
C CYS A 49 2.52 7.80 -15.63
N ALA A 50 2.76 8.13 -14.35
CA ALA A 50 4.05 8.01 -13.70
C ALA A 50 4.32 6.60 -13.11
N SER A 51 3.40 5.65 -13.25
CA SER A 51 3.54 4.27 -12.76
C SER A 51 3.73 4.15 -11.23
N CYS A 52 3.14 5.06 -10.46
CA CYS A 52 3.31 5.16 -9.01
C CYS A 52 2.41 4.20 -8.19
N GLY A 53 1.33 3.68 -8.79
CA GLY A 53 0.37 2.77 -8.12
C GLY A 53 -0.64 3.44 -7.19
N ILE A 54 -0.63 4.76 -6.99
CA ILE A 54 -1.59 5.46 -6.11
C ILE A 54 -3.04 5.11 -6.47
N CYS A 55 -3.33 4.95 -7.75
CA CYS A 55 -4.65 4.54 -8.24
C CYS A 55 -5.05 3.13 -7.79
N ALA A 56 -4.10 2.19 -7.66
CA ALA A 56 -4.37 0.86 -7.11
C ALA A 56 -4.72 0.95 -5.62
N GLY A 57 -3.98 1.78 -4.86
CA GLY A 57 -4.29 2.07 -3.46
C GLY A 57 -5.65 2.74 -3.23
N ALA A 58 -6.14 3.50 -4.23
CA ALA A 58 -7.45 4.15 -4.23
C ALA A 58 -8.59 3.19 -4.61
N CYS A 59 -8.29 2.05 -5.25
CA CYS A 59 -9.30 1.17 -5.80
C CYS A 59 -10.00 0.35 -4.71
N PRO A 60 -11.34 0.44 -4.56
CA PRO A 60 -12.06 -0.33 -3.55
C PRO A 60 -12.07 -1.84 -3.84
N SER A 61 -11.83 -2.25 -5.11
CA SER A 61 -11.70 -3.67 -5.47
C SER A 61 -10.36 -4.27 -5.02
N ALA A 62 -9.34 -3.44 -4.71
CA ALA A 62 -8.02 -3.85 -4.26
C ALA A 62 -8.01 -4.23 -2.77
N THR A 63 -8.90 -5.11 -2.35
CA THR A 63 -8.99 -5.56 -0.95
C THR A 63 -8.55 -7.01 -0.78
N PRO A 64 -7.58 -7.30 0.13
CA PRO A 64 -7.07 -8.65 0.33
C PRO A 64 -8.09 -9.61 0.96
N PHE A 65 -9.23 -9.10 1.44
CA PHE A 65 -10.30 -9.91 2.02
C PHE A 65 -11.17 -10.64 0.99
N ARG A 66 -10.99 -10.39 -0.30
CA ARG A 66 -11.67 -11.17 -1.34
C ARG A 66 -11.15 -12.61 -1.34
N ARG A 67 -12.07 -13.56 -1.23
CA ARG A 67 -11.76 -15.01 -1.24
C ARG A 67 -11.68 -15.51 -2.69
N ILE A 68 -10.63 -15.09 -3.39
CA ILE A 68 -10.32 -15.46 -4.76
C ILE A 68 -8.83 -15.80 -4.85
N ASP A 69 -8.47 -16.74 -5.72
CA ASP A 69 -7.08 -17.21 -5.84
C ASP A 69 -6.14 -16.10 -6.29
N VAL A 70 -6.55 -15.32 -7.28
CA VAL A 70 -5.80 -14.16 -7.78
C VAL A 70 -6.58 -12.89 -7.48
N LEU A 71 -6.02 -11.99 -6.66
CA LEU A 71 -6.64 -10.72 -6.33
C LEU A 71 -6.57 -9.79 -7.54
N ALA A 72 -7.70 -9.60 -8.20
CA ALA A 72 -7.84 -8.63 -9.28
C ALA A 72 -8.50 -7.35 -8.78
N SER A 73 -7.89 -6.20 -9.06
CA SER A 73 -8.43 -4.87 -8.80
C SER A 73 -8.97 -4.21 -10.08
N GLY A 74 -9.77 -3.17 -9.95
CA GLY A 74 -10.27 -2.42 -11.11
C GLY A 74 -9.22 -1.61 -11.84
N ILE A 75 -8.09 -1.29 -11.17
CA ILE A 75 -6.90 -0.66 -11.76
C ILE A 75 -5.67 -1.09 -10.98
N ASP A 76 -4.57 -1.43 -11.69
CA ASP A 76 -3.37 -1.95 -11.04
C ASP A 76 -2.08 -1.63 -11.80
N LEU A 77 -0.94 -1.84 -11.13
CA LEU A 77 0.39 -1.80 -11.75
C LEU A 77 0.75 -3.18 -12.33
N PRO A 78 1.00 -3.30 -13.65
CA PRO A 78 1.32 -4.59 -14.25
C PRO A 78 2.59 -5.26 -13.72
N PHE A 79 3.56 -4.47 -13.25
CA PHE A 79 4.85 -4.96 -12.74
C PHE A 79 4.87 -5.20 -11.22
N ASP A 80 3.92 -4.64 -10.48
CA ASP A 80 3.75 -4.86 -9.04
C ASP A 80 2.26 -4.81 -8.63
N PRO A 81 1.45 -5.79 -9.08
CA PRO A 81 0.02 -5.79 -8.81
C PRO A 81 -0.28 -6.05 -7.33
N VAL A 82 -1.45 -5.58 -6.88
CA VAL A 82 -1.92 -5.78 -5.49
C VAL A 82 -1.97 -7.25 -5.07
N ASP A 83 -2.14 -8.16 -6.02
CA ASP A 83 -2.05 -9.60 -5.76
C ASP A 83 -0.63 -10.04 -5.39
N ALA A 84 0.39 -9.48 -6.03
CA ALA A 84 1.78 -9.74 -5.65
C ALA A 84 2.08 -9.18 -4.25
N VAL A 85 1.53 -8.01 -3.90
CA VAL A 85 1.62 -7.44 -2.54
C VAL A 85 0.96 -8.37 -1.53
N ARG A 86 -0.25 -8.92 -1.85
CA ARG A 86 -0.96 -9.88 -0.99
C ARG A 86 -0.10 -11.14 -0.77
N ARG A 87 0.42 -11.75 -1.81
CA ARG A 87 1.27 -12.94 -1.69
C ARG A 87 2.53 -12.70 -0.87
N ARG A 88 3.21 -11.55 -1.05
CA ARG A 88 4.36 -11.17 -0.21
C ARG A 88 3.96 -11.05 1.26
N LEU A 89 2.82 -10.43 1.55
CA LEU A 89 2.29 -10.30 2.91
C LEU A 89 1.98 -11.67 3.53
N GLU A 90 1.25 -12.53 2.82
CA GLU A 90 0.90 -13.88 3.30
C GLU A 90 2.14 -14.74 3.55
N SER A 91 3.12 -14.68 2.64
CA SER A 91 4.41 -15.37 2.81
C SER A 91 5.19 -14.84 4.02
N ALA A 92 5.20 -13.53 4.23
CA ALA A 92 5.87 -12.92 5.37
C ALA A 92 5.22 -13.32 6.71
N LEU A 93 3.89 -13.33 6.77
CA LEU A 93 3.14 -13.75 7.95
C LEU A 93 3.34 -15.24 8.26
N ALA A 94 3.40 -16.11 7.24
CA ALA A 94 3.66 -17.53 7.40
C ALA A 94 5.10 -17.81 7.86
N ALA A 95 6.08 -17.09 7.28
CA ALA A 95 7.49 -17.27 7.61
C ALA A 95 7.86 -16.71 9.01
N ARG A 96 7.16 -15.67 9.47
CA ARG A 96 7.45 -14.98 10.75
C ARG A 96 6.15 -14.67 11.51
N PRO A 97 5.51 -15.67 12.12
CA PRO A 97 4.31 -15.46 12.91
C PRO A 97 4.56 -14.44 14.04
N GLY A 98 3.69 -13.46 14.16
CA GLY A 98 3.81 -12.41 15.17
C GLY A 98 4.80 -11.30 14.86
N ALA A 99 5.39 -11.28 13.67
CA ALA A 99 6.27 -10.18 13.25
C ALA A 99 5.51 -8.86 13.10
N VAL A 100 6.24 -7.75 13.16
CA VAL A 100 5.78 -6.47 12.61
C VAL A 100 5.90 -6.52 11.09
N ILE A 101 4.86 -6.13 10.38
CA ILE A 101 4.90 -5.97 8.92
C ILE A 101 5.24 -4.51 8.59
N ALA A 102 6.34 -4.30 7.88
CA ALA A 102 6.75 -2.98 7.41
C ALA A 102 6.55 -2.85 5.90
N PHE A 103 5.52 -2.11 5.48
CA PHE A 103 5.36 -1.68 4.09
C PHE A 103 6.19 -0.44 3.83
N GLY A 104 7.03 -0.43 2.80
CA GLY A 104 7.91 0.69 2.54
C GLY A 104 8.03 1.14 1.10
N CYS A 105 8.12 2.45 0.91
CA CYS A 105 8.38 3.07 -0.37
C CYS A 105 9.80 2.76 -0.84
N THR A 106 9.98 2.30 -2.07
CA THR A 106 11.31 2.01 -2.66
C THR A 106 12.12 3.28 -2.95
N HIS A 107 11.50 4.46 -2.88
CA HIS A 107 12.14 5.76 -3.03
C HIS A 107 12.50 6.43 -1.69
N GLY A 108 12.19 5.77 -0.56
CA GLY A 108 12.55 6.19 0.79
C GLY A 108 13.75 5.43 1.34
N ALA A 109 13.73 5.10 2.64
CA ALA A 109 14.73 4.24 3.26
C ALA A 109 14.71 2.82 2.66
N ASP A 110 15.88 2.21 2.49
CA ASP A 110 15.99 0.84 2.00
C ASP A 110 15.63 -0.18 3.09
N LEU A 111 14.37 -0.62 3.11
CA LEU A 111 13.90 -1.54 4.14
C LEU A 111 14.66 -2.88 4.20
N ARG A 112 15.40 -3.26 3.15
CA ARG A 112 16.27 -4.46 3.18
C ARG A 112 17.47 -4.31 4.10
N LYS A 113 17.83 -3.06 4.44
CA LYS A 113 18.92 -2.70 5.34
C LYS A 113 18.45 -2.38 6.76
N VAL A 114 17.15 -2.45 7.03
CA VAL A 114 16.59 -2.25 8.36
C VAL A 114 16.92 -3.49 9.19
N ASP A 115 17.83 -3.32 10.14
CA ASP A 115 18.25 -4.39 11.08
C ASP A 115 17.26 -4.48 12.24
N ALA A 116 16.20 -5.27 12.03
CA ALA A 116 15.18 -5.54 13.03
C ALA A 116 14.67 -6.98 12.83
N PRO A 117 15.12 -7.96 13.65
CA PRO A 117 14.86 -9.38 13.43
C PRO A 117 13.38 -9.75 13.43
N ASP A 118 12.57 -8.99 14.18
CA ASP A 118 11.13 -9.22 14.31
C ASP A 118 10.29 -8.42 13.28
N VAL A 119 10.92 -7.85 12.28
CA VAL A 119 10.26 -7.07 11.22
C VAL A 119 10.33 -7.81 9.89
N ALA A 120 9.20 -8.01 9.25
CA ALA A 120 9.12 -8.49 7.88
C ALA A 120 8.79 -7.33 6.94
N THR A 121 9.64 -7.10 5.95
CA THR A 121 9.55 -5.93 5.07
C THR A 121 8.89 -6.27 3.75
N ILE A 122 7.99 -5.38 3.28
CA ILE A 122 7.28 -5.50 2.01
C ILE A 122 7.50 -4.20 1.22
N PRO A 123 8.37 -4.23 0.19
CA PRO A 123 8.61 -3.06 -0.65
C PRO A 123 7.40 -2.77 -1.53
N LEU A 124 7.12 -1.48 -1.73
CA LEU A 124 6.09 -0.93 -2.61
C LEU A 124 6.72 0.15 -3.49
N GLU A 125 6.20 0.34 -4.70
CA GLU A 125 6.64 1.46 -5.54
C GLU A 125 6.42 2.80 -4.85
N CYS A 126 5.27 2.96 -4.22
CA CYS A 126 4.91 4.10 -3.37
C CYS A 126 4.01 3.62 -2.24
N THR A 127 4.08 4.21 -1.06
CA THR A 127 3.12 3.88 0.02
C THR A 127 1.68 4.19 -0.37
N GLY A 128 1.45 5.16 -1.26
CA GLY A 128 0.12 5.43 -1.83
C GLY A 128 -0.48 4.29 -2.64
N GLN A 129 0.33 3.29 -3.06
CA GLN A 129 -0.13 2.04 -3.68
C GLN A 129 -0.82 1.11 -2.68
N LEU A 130 -0.57 1.28 -1.37
CA LEU A 130 -1.10 0.39 -0.34
C LEU A 130 -2.57 0.68 -0.04
N PRO A 131 -3.52 -0.22 -0.38
CA PRO A 131 -4.88 -0.07 0.11
C PRO A 131 -4.90 -0.26 1.64
N PRO A 132 -5.57 0.60 2.42
CA PRO A 132 -5.60 0.50 3.89
C PRO A 132 -6.12 -0.85 4.42
N ALA A 133 -6.91 -1.56 3.61
CA ALA A 133 -7.38 -2.90 3.93
C ALA A 133 -6.25 -3.92 4.14
N PHE A 134 -5.05 -3.69 3.57
CA PHE A 134 -3.88 -4.55 3.80
C PHE A 134 -3.33 -4.42 5.22
N VAL A 135 -3.43 -3.23 5.82
CA VAL A 135 -3.08 -3.01 7.23
C VAL A 135 -4.00 -3.81 8.15
N ASP A 136 -5.33 -3.72 7.94
CA ASP A 136 -6.32 -4.52 8.68
C ASP A 136 -6.09 -6.03 8.46
N TYR A 137 -5.81 -6.43 7.21
CA TYR A 137 -5.55 -7.82 6.86
C TYR A 137 -4.32 -8.37 7.59
N ALA A 138 -3.20 -7.65 7.59
CA ALA A 138 -1.97 -8.05 8.28
C ALA A 138 -2.22 -8.31 9.78
N LEU A 139 -2.89 -7.37 10.46
CA LEU A 139 -3.21 -7.50 11.89
C LEU A 139 -4.16 -8.67 12.16
N ARG A 140 -5.16 -8.89 11.29
CA ARG A 140 -6.10 -10.02 11.42
C ARG A 140 -5.45 -11.37 11.17
N HIS A 141 -4.34 -11.42 10.44
CA HIS A 141 -3.61 -12.65 10.14
C HIS A 141 -2.33 -12.81 10.98
N GLY A 142 -2.27 -12.14 12.13
CA GLY A 142 -1.29 -12.42 13.17
C GLY A 142 -0.09 -11.49 13.23
N ALA A 143 -0.02 -10.43 12.42
CA ALA A 143 0.96 -9.39 12.66
C ALA A 143 0.72 -8.73 14.04
N ARG A 144 1.77 -8.53 14.82
CA ARG A 144 1.64 -7.79 16.09
C ARG A 144 1.48 -6.28 15.89
N GLY A 145 1.98 -5.76 14.77
CA GLY A 145 1.86 -4.36 14.37
C GLY A 145 2.17 -4.17 12.91
N VAL A 146 1.86 -2.99 12.38
CA VAL A 146 2.16 -2.60 11.01
C VAL A 146 2.86 -1.26 11.00
N ALA A 147 4.01 -1.18 10.33
CA ALA A 147 4.70 0.06 10.01
C ALA A 147 4.46 0.42 8.53
N VAL A 148 4.15 1.69 8.25
CA VAL A 148 4.10 2.22 6.89
C VAL A 148 5.20 3.25 6.74
N VAL A 149 6.26 2.90 6.01
CA VAL A 149 7.48 3.69 5.87
C VAL A 149 7.47 4.37 4.50
N GLY A 150 7.16 5.65 4.47
CA GLY A 150 7.14 6.45 3.26
C GLY A 150 8.38 7.32 3.09
N CYS A 151 8.32 8.21 2.12
CA CYS A 151 9.34 9.22 1.91
C CYS A 151 9.40 10.21 3.10
N PRO A 152 10.51 10.94 3.28
CA PRO A 152 10.56 12.02 4.25
C PRO A 152 9.57 13.13 3.88
N GLU A 153 9.19 13.94 4.85
CA GLU A 153 8.29 15.08 4.63
C GLU A 153 8.79 15.98 3.48
N GLY A 154 7.90 16.29 2.56
CA GLY A 154 8.23 17.07 1.36
C GLY A 154 9.06 16.34 0.30
N GLY A 155 9.50 15.10 0.55
CA GLY A 155 10.37 14.32 -0.33
C GLY A 155 9.66 13.26 -1.17
N CYS A 156 8.35 13.31 -1.33
CA CYS A 156 7.61 12.29 -2.06
C CYS A 156 7.95 12.30 -3.55
N GLU A 157 8.54 11.19 -4.05
CA GLU A 157 8.86 11.00 -5.48
C GLU A 157 7.64 11.18 -6.38
N PHE A 158 6.49 10.72 -5.94
CA PHE A 158 5.24 10.76 -6.70
C PHE A 158 4.27 11.85 -6.23
N ARG A 159 4.78 13.00 -5.79
CA ARG A 159 4.04 14.19 -5.36
C ARG A 159 3.17 13.97 -4.13
N LEU A 160 2.05 13.26 -4.26
CA LEU A 160 0.99 13.16 -3.26
C LEU A 160 0.86 11.77 -2.62
N GLY A 161 1.69 10.79 -3.03
CA GLY A 161 1.55 9.42 -2.55
C GLY A 161 1.71 9.29 -1.03
N ASP A 162 2.62 10.05 -0.45
CA ASP A 162 2.87 10.09 0.99
C ASP A 162 1.69 10.73 1.74
N GLN A 163 1.23 11.88 1.25
CA GLN A 163 0.07 12.60 1.80
C GLN A 163 -1.21 11.75 1.73
N TRP A 164 -1.48 11.13 0.58
CA TRP A 164 -2.67 10.27 0.45
C TRP A 164 -2.61 9.05 1.36
N THR A 165 -1.40 8.51 1.63
CA THR A 165 -1.21 7.46 2.62
C THR A 165 -1.60 7.94 4.01
N ASP A 166 -1.13 9.11 4.44
CA ASP A 166 -1.43 9.68 5.75
C ASP A 166 -2.93 9.95 5.91
N GLU A 167 -3.56 10.55 4.90
CA GLU A 167 -4.99 10.84 4.91
C GLU A 167 -5.86 9.57 4.98
N ARG A 168 -5.47 8.51 4.25
CA ARG A 168 -6.17 7.22 4.30
C ARG A 168 -6.01 6.52 5.65
N LEU A 169 -4.81 6.56 6.24
CA LEU A 169 -4.55 6.02 7.56
C LEU A 169 -5.27 6.83 8.65
N ALA A 170 -5.37 8.14 8.51
CA ALA A 170 -6.11 9.03 9.41
C ALA A 170 -7.64 8.97 9.24
N ALA A 171 -8.13 8.21 8.26
CA ALA A 171 -9.55 8.06 7.91
C ALA A 171 -10.23 9.35 7.36
N VAL A 172 -9.46 10.25 6.74
CA VAL A 172 -9.97 11.48 6.10
C VAL A 172 -10.04 11.39 4.57
N ARG A 173 -9.50 10.31 3.98
CA ARG A 173 -9.54 10.02 2.54
C ARG A 173 -9.98 8.59 2.26
N GLU A 174 -10.85 8.41 1.31
CA GLU A 174 -11.30 7.09 0.83
C GLU A 174 -10.31 6.46 -0.19
N PRO A 175 -10.14 5.12 -0.17
CA PRO A 175 -10.57 4.20 0.87
C PRO A 175 -9.77 4.42 2.15
N HIS A 176 -10.42 4.39 3.30
CA HIS A 176 -9.75 4.68 4.57
C HIS A 176 -9.55 3.45 5.45
N LEU A 177 -8.63 3.57 6.41
CA LEU A 177 -8.41 2.56 7.42
C LEU A 177 -9.64 2.45 8.33
N ARG A 178 -10.15 1.24 8.49
CA ARG A 178 -11.36 0.97 9.27
C ARG A 178 -11.19 1.42 10.72
N ALA A 179 -12.26 1.94 11.33
CA ALA A 179 -12.27 2.35 12.74
C ALA A 179 -12.00 1.19 13.72
N SER A 180 -12.28 -0.05 13.31
CA SER A 180 -12.01 -1.26 14.11
C SER A 180 -10.53 -1.64 14.19
N VAL A 181 -9.65 -0.98 13.42
CA VAL A 181 -8.20 -1.23 13.48
C VAL A 181 -7.61 -0.51 14.69
N PRO A 182 -6.94 -1.22 15.61
CA PRO A 182 -6.26 -0.61 16.76
C PRO A 182 -5.15 0.33 16.29
N ARG A 183 -5.31 1.62 16.52
CA ARG A 183 -4.38 2.66 16.03
C ARG A 183 -2.99 2.53 16.63
N GLU A 184 -2.90 2.08 17.87
CA GLU A 184 -1.64 1.80 18.57
C GLU A 184 -0.80 0.69 17.93
N ARG A 185 -1.38 -0.10 17.03
CA ARG A 185 -0.69 -1.14 16.27
C ARG A 185 -0.23 -0.70 14.88
N VAL A 186 -0.44 0.56 14.55
CA VAL A 186 -0.08 1.12 13.25
C VAL A 186 0.82 2.33 13.45
N VAL A 187 2.03 2.29 12.90
CA VAL A 187 2.95 3.42 12.94
C VAL A 187 3.26 3.91 11.53
N ARG A 188 3.24 5.22 11.36
CA ARG A 188 3.67 5.91 10.14
C ARG A 188 5.05 6.51 10.36
N ILE A 189 5.96 6.26 9.43
CA ILE A 189 7.36 6.72 9.51
C ILE A 189 7.72 7.36 8.17
N GLY A 190 8.15 8.62 8.18
CA GLY A 190 8.79 9.27 7.05
C GLY A 190 10.30 9.05 7.11
N ALA A 191 10.92 8.50 6.06
CA ALA A 191 12.33 8.17 6.06
C ALA A 191 12.95 8.22 4.66
N GLY A 192 14.16 8.75 4.56
CA GLY A 192 14.96 8.79 3.34
C GLY A 192 16.09 7.75 3.34
N ALA A 193 16.87 7.74 2.27
CA ALA A 193 18.07 6.93 2.18
C ALA A 193 19.06 7.30 3.31
N GLY A 194 19.56 6.29 4.03
CA GLY A 194 20.45 6.46 5.19
C GLY A 194 19.73 6.50 6.54
N ASP A 195 18.39 6.52 6.55
CA ASP A 195 17.60 6.54 7.79
C ASP A 195 17.27 5.13 8.33
N GLU A 196 17.84 4.07 7.79
CA GLU A 196 17.45 2.68 8.08
C GLU A 196 17.53 2.33 9.56
N ALA A 197 18.58 2.79 10.27
CA ALA A 197 18.71 2.60 11.72
C ALA A 197 17.61 3.34 12.50
N ARG A 198 17.28 4.58 12.09
CA ARG A 198 16.19 5.36 12.68
C ARG A 198 14.84 4.71 12.48
N VAL A 199 14.63 4.07 11.31
CA VAL A 199 13.41 3.28 11.03
C VAL A 199 13.32 2.08 11.95
N ALA A 200 14.41 1.30 12.12
CA ALA A 200 14.46 0.16 13.04
C ALA A 200 14.12 0.57 14.48
N ASP A 201 14.73 1.64 14.96
CA ASP A 201 14.47 2.19 16.30
C ASP A 201 13.02 2.66 16.46
N ALA A 202 12.46 3.35 15.45
CA ALA A 202 11.08 3.84 15.51
C ALA A 202 10.08 2.69 15.56
N ILE A 203 10.28 1.64 14.76
CA ILE A 203 9.44 0.44 14.77
C ILE A 203 9.54 -0.25 16.13
N THR A 204 10.74 -0.44 16.65
CA THR A 204 10.98 -1.12 17.94
C THR A 204 10.33 -0.35 19.09
N ARG A 205 10.47 0.97 19.15
CA ARG A 205 9.83 1.79 20.19
C ARG A 205 8.31 1.76 20.11
N ALA A 206 7.75 1.87 18.91
CA ALA A 206 6.30 1.95 18.74
C ALA A 206 5.60 0.60 18.89
N LEU A 207 6.20 -0.48 18.38
CA LEU A 207 5.52 -1.75 18.17
C LEU A 207 6.22 -2.94 18.86
N GLY A 208 7.46 -2.79 19.32
CA GLY A 208 8.26 -3.89 19.86
C GLY A 208 7.69 -4.50 21.15
N HIS A 209 6.96 -3.73 21.94
CA HIS A 209 6.32 -4.18 23.18
C HIS A 209 4.99 -4.90 22.98
N LEU A 210 4.43 -4.86 21.77
CA LEU A 210 3.13 -5.46 21.47
C LEU A 210 3.27 -6.98 21.32
N VAL A 211 2.27 -7.72 21.81
CA VAL A 211 2.14 -9.16 21.58
C VAL A 211 1.26 -9.42 20.36
N PRO A 212 1.49 -10.54 19.63
CA PRO A 212 0.61 -10.94 18.53
C PRO A 212 -0.84 -11.09 18.99
N VAL A 213 -1.79 -10.70 18.15
CA VAL A 213 -3.21 -10.94 18.40
C VAL A 213 -3.49 -12.40 18.07
N VAL A 214 -3.52 -13.27 19.08
CA VAL A 214 -3.97 -14.64 18.90
C VAL A 214 -5.50 -14.62 18.76
N ARG A 215 -5.99 -14.69 17.52
CA ARG A 215 -7.42 -14.98 17.31
C ARG A 215 -7.59 -16.49 17.34
N HIS A 216 -8.24 -16.97 18.38
CA HIS A 216 -8.78 -18.33 18.39
C HIS A 216 -9.75 -18.40 17.21
N GLY A 217 -9.46 -19.28 16.24
CA GLY A 217 -10.31 -19.48 15.07
C GLY A 217 -11.73 -19.86 15.50
N ARG A 218 -12.72 -19.22 14.88
CA ARG A 218 -14.08 -19.74 14.78
C ARG A 218 -14.23 -20.41 13.44
#